data_9f3a624c1ec7e8b92990a165ab9f654d
#
_entry.id   9f3a624c1ec7e8b92990a165ab9f654d
#
_cell.length_a   1.000
_cell.length_b   1.000
_cell.length_c   1.000
_cell.angle_alpha   90.00
_cell.angle_beta   90.00
_cell.angle_gamma   90.00
#
_symmetry.space_group_name_H-M   'P 1'
#
loop_
_entity.id
_entity.type
_entity.pdbx_description
1 polymer ?
#
loop_
_entity_poly.entity_id
_entity_poly.type
_entity_poly.pdbx_seq_one_letter_code
_entity_poly.pdbx_strand_id
1 'polypeptide(L)'
;SKVMYLEGSTGKSFAGDVTQYATLIPTIYNADTLGIRPDLIGRPITSWAELLNPEFKGKAATLNIPSIGIMDAAMVVEAMGEYKYPDKGNMTKSEIDLTMKIFTEAKKSGQFRAFWTDFNESVNLMASGEVVIQSMWSPAITAVKSQGKDCIYQPLKEGYRAWAAGFALPKTTKGKKADAVY
;
A
#
# COMPACT_ATOMS: atom_id res chain seq x y z
N SER A 1 -21.79 13.38 6.62
CA SER A 1 -20.54 12.81 6.08
C SER A 1 -19.48 13.91 6.11
N LYS A 2 -18.32 13.63 6.70
CA LYS A 2 -17.21 14.59 6.66
C LYS A 2 -16.52 14.43 5.31
N VAL A 3 -16.68 15.41 4.42
CA VAL A 3 -15.90 15.48 3.19
C VAL A 3 -14.50 15.99 3.56
N MET A 4 -13.48 15.25 3.16
CA MET A 4 -12.10 15.66 3.35
C MET A 4 -11.65 16.48 2.16
N TYR A 5 -11.14 17.67 2.40
CA TYR A 5 -10.61 18.56 1.38
C TYR A 5 -9.09 18.56 1.41
N LEU A 6 -8.45 18.31 0.27
CA LEU A 6 -7.02 18.52 0.09
C LEU A 6 -6.78 19.94 -0.40
N GLU A 7 -5.79 20.62 0.15
CA GLU A 7 -5.35 21.90 -0.39
C GLU A 7 -4.76 21.70 -1.79
N GLY A 8 -5.44 22.27 -2.81
CA GLY A 8 -5.15 22.00 -4.21
C GLY A 8 -3.79 22.47 -4.72
N SER A 9 -3.09 23.34 -3.98
CA SER A 9 -1.79 23.88 -4.37
C SER A 9 -0.61 23.06 -3.81
N THR A 10 -0.77 22.41 -2.68
CA THR A 10 0.32 21.72 -1.99
C THR A 10 0.08 20.23 -1.80
N GLY A 11 -1.16 19.78 -1.85
CA GLY A 11 -1.54 18.38 -1.59
C GLY A 11 -1.23 17.89 -0.17
N LYS A 12 -0.76 18.77 0.72
CA LYS A 12 -0.10 18.39 1.98
C LYS A 12 -0.99 18.42 3.21
N SER A 13 -2.15 19.01 3.16
CA SER A 13 -3.00 19.10 4.35
C SER A 13 -4.47 18.96 4.02
N PHE A 14 -5.18 18.30 4.92
CA PHE A 14 -6.64 18.40 4.96
C PHE A 14 -6.98 19.80 5.42
N ALA A 15 -7.61 20.59 4.55
CA ALA A 15 -8.16 21.84 4.96
C ALA A 15 -9.29 21.57 5.96
N GLY A 16 -9.23 22.17 7.13
CA GLY A 16 -10.31 22.12 8.13
C GLY A 16 -11.61 22.73 7.62
N ASP A 17 -11.52 23.63 6.64
CA ASP A 17 -12.62 24.35 6.02
C ASP A 17 -12.72 24.13 4.51
N VAL A 18 -13.86 24.50 3.93
CA VAL A 18 -14.12 24.44 2.48
C VAL A 18 -13.09 25.29 1.75
N THR A 19 -12.24 24.67 0.93
CA THR A 19 -11.31 25.38 0.06
C THR A 19 -11.95 25.69 -1.28
N GLN A 20 -11.53 26.78 -1.91
CA GLN A 20 -11.99 27.13 -3.27
C GLN A 20 -11.47 26.18 -4.37
N TYR A 21 -10.59 25.23 -4.01
CA TYR A 21 -9.84 24.41 -4.95
C TYR A 21 -9.92 22.94 -4.57
N ALA A 22 -11.09 22.30 -4.77
CA ALA A 22 -11.17 20.86 -4.76
C ALA A 22 -10.73 20.33 -6.13
N THR A 23 -9.64 19.56 -6.17
CA THR A 23 -9.16 18.92 -7.40
C THR A 23 -9.71 17.51 -7.58
N LEU A 24 -10.25 16.93 -6.52
CA LEU A 24 -10.78 15.57 -6.49
C LEU A 24 -11.97 15.49 -5.52
N ILE A 25 -13.04 14.85 -5.93
CA ILE A 25 -14.15 14.44 -5.05
C ILE A 25 -13.91 12.98 -4.67
N PRO A 26 -13.52 12.68 -3.41
CA PRO A 26 -13.23 11.31 -3.00
C PRO A 26 -14.51 10.46 -3.01
N THR A 27 -14.42 9.29 -3.63
CA THR A 27 -15.50 8.30 -3.68
C THR A 27 -15.21 7.06 -2.88
N ILE A 28 -13.94 6.64 -2.85
CA ILE A 28 -13.46 5.48 -2.13
C ILE A 28 -12.15 5.84 -1.43
N TYR A 29 -11.99 5.41 -0.20
CA TYR A 29 -10.71 5.46 0.49
C TYR A 29 -10.48 4.15 1.23
N ASN A 30 -9.23 3.78 1.39
CA ASN A 30 -8.83 2.61 2.15
C ASN A 30 -7.42 2.80 2.71
N ALA A 31 -7.00 1.83 3.51
CA ALA A 31 -5.66 1.78 4.06
C ALA A 31 -5.10 0.36 3.89
N ASP A 32 -3.90 0.27 3.36
CA ASP A 32 -3.24 -0.99 3.06
C ASP A 32 -2.07 -1.24 4.03
N THR A 33 -1.84 -2.52 4.33
CA THR A 33 -0.80 -2.99 5.23
C THR A 33 -0.36 -4.40 4.85
N LEU A 34 0.33 -5.09 5.74
CA LEU A 34 0.70 -6.49 5.53
C LEU A 34 -0.49 -7.42 5.83
N GLY A 35 -0.78 -8.29 4.87
CA GLY A 35 -1.58 -9.49 5.11
C GLY A 35 -0.68 -10.62 5.59
N ILE A 36 -1.13 -11.37 6.59
CA ILE A 36 -0.39 -12.48 7.17
C ILE A 36 -1.24 -13.72 7.35
N ARG A 37 -0.60 -14.88 7.38
CA ARG A 37 -1.16 -16.20 7.72
C ARG A 37 -0.76 -16.53 9.16
N PRO A 38 -1.55 -16.16 10.17
CA PRO A 38 -1.20 -16.39 11.57
C PRO A 38 -1.11 -17.88 11.93
N ASP A 39 -1.86 -18.71 11.23
CA ASP A 39 -1.81 -20.18 11.35
C ASP A 39 -0.46 -20.78 10.90
N LEU A 40 0.29 -20.08 10.04
CA LEU A 40 1.59 -20.53 9.52
C LEU A 40 2.78 -19.80 10.16
N ILE A 41 2.57 -18.63 10.73
CA ILE A 41 3.62 -17.83 11.36
C ILE A 41 3.74 -18.13 12.86
N GLY A 42 2.64 -18.32 13.58
CA GLY A 42 2.62 -18.72 14.98
C GLY A 42 3.07 -17.63 15.97
N ARG A 43 3.29 -16.38 15.52
CA ARG A 43 3.64 -15.22 16.36
C ARG A 43 3.03 -13.93 15.82
N PRO A 44 2.87 -12.90 16.65
CA PRO A 44 2.43 -11.58 16.17
C PRO A 44 3.44 -10.94 15.21
N ILE A 45 2.92 -10.28 14.18
CA ILE A 45 3.66 -9.40 13.28
C ILE A 45 3.29 -7.97 13.66
N THR A 46 4.25 -7.12 13.98
CA THR A 46 4.00 -5.78 14.52
C THR A 46 4.67 -4.65 13.75
N SER A 47 5.41 -4.97 12.69
CA SER A 47 6.18 -3.99 11.92
C SER A 47 6.23 -4.34 10.44
N TRP A 48 6.26 -3.33 9.57
CA TRP A 48 6.53 -3.49 8.15
C TRP A 48 7.91 -4.11 7.86
N ALA A 49 8.88 -3.93 8.75
CA ALA A 49 10.22 -4.53 8.63
C ALA A 49 10.17 -6.05 8.51
N GLU A 50 9.13 -6.69 9.03
CA GLU A 50 8.96 -8.14 8.99
C GLU A 50 8.86 -8.71 7.56
N LEU A 51 8.51 -7.88 6.57
CA LEU A 51 8.49 -8.31 5.17
C LEU A 51 9.88 -8.73 4.67
N LEU A 52 10.95 -8.14 5.22
CA LEU A 52 12.34 -8.49 4.92
C LEU A 52 13.01 -9.32 6.03
N ASN A 53 12.26 -9.78 7.03
CA ASN A 53 12.81 -10.67 8.05
C ASN A 53 13.26 -12.00 7.41
N PRO A 54 14.52 -12.43 7.63
CA PRO A 54 15.05 -13.69 7.09
C PRO A 54 14.23 -14.95 7.46
N GLU A 55 13.45 -14.90 8.54
CA GLU A 55 12.51 -15.96 8.93
C GLU A 55 11.52 -16.29 7.80
N PHE A 56 11.14 -15.29 7.00
CA PHE A 56 10.18 -15.44 5.90
C PHE A 56 10.86 -15.56 4.53
N LYS A 57 12.14 -15.91 4.49
CA LYS A 57 12.86 -16.09 3.24
C LYS A 57 12.18 -17.13 2.34
N GLY A 58 11.88 -16.72 1.10
CA GLY A 58 11.16 -17.53 0.12
C GLY A 58 9.66 -17.70 0.41
N LYS A 59 9.12 -16.98 1.41
CA LYS A 59 7.70 -17.01 1.82
C LYS A 59 7.07 -15.62 1.90
N ALA A 60 7.78 -14.59 1.51
CA ALA A 60 7.28 -13.22 1.42
C ALA A 60 6.89 -12.86 -0.02
N ALA A 61 5.95 -11.93 -0.18
CA ALA A 61 5.65 -11.32 -1.48
C ALA A 61 5.35 -9.82 -1.32
N THR A 62 5.47 -9.10 -2.41
CA THR A 62 5.17 -7.66 -2.43
C THR A 62 4.51 -7.25 -3.74
N LEU A 63 3.75 -6.16 -3.67
CA LEU A 63 3.08 -5.57 -4.81
C LEU A 63 4.10 -5.00 -5.82
N ASN A 64 3.97 -5.38 -7.07
CA ASN A 64 4.82 -4.96 -8.17
C ASN A 64 4.11 -3.97 -9.11
N ILE A 65 3.44 -2.99 -8.55
CA ILE A 65 2.93 -1.82 -9.27
C ILE A 65 3.82 -0.63 -8.87
N PRO A 66 4.65 -0.08 -9.78
CA PRO A 66 5.71 0.87 -9.42
C PRO A 66 5.24 2.06 -8.57
N SER A 67 4.12 2.69 -8.94
CA SER A 67 3.59 3.87 -8.25
C SER A 67 3.02 3.58 -6.84
N ILE A 68 2.75 2.32 -6.53
CA ILE A 68 2.17 1.90 -5.24
C ILE A 68 3.20 1.09 -4.45
N GLY A 69 3.80 0.08 -5.09
CA GLY A 69 4.74 -0.83 -4.43
C GLY A 69 5.98 -0.13 -3.90
N ILE A 70 6.41 0.98 -4.52
CA ILE A 70 7.53 1.78 -4.00
C ILE A 70 7.20 2.42 -2.64
N MET A 71 5.95 2.79 -2.39
CA MET A 71 5.54 3.32 -1.10
C MET A 71 5.50 2.22 -0.03
N ASP A 72 5.03 1.02 -0.37
CA ASP A 72 5.08 -0.14 0.53
C ASP A 72 6.55 -0.49 0.87
N ALA A 73 7.43 -0.46 -0.14
CA ALA A 73 8.86 -0.66 0.06
C ALA A 73 9.49 0.40 0.97
N ALA A 74 9.11 1.67 0.81
CA ALA A 74 9.57 2.76 1.68
C ALA A 74 9.08 2.60 3.13
N MET A 75 7.86 2.08 3.34
CA MET A 75 7.38 1.73 4.69
C MET A 75 8.28 0.68 5.34
N VAL A 76 8.71 -0.34 4.60
CA VAL A 76 9.62 -1.38 5.09
C VAL A 76 10.99 -0.81 5.41
N VAL A 77 11.58 -0.04 4.51
CA VAL A 77 12.92 0.57 4.69
C VAL A 77 12.95 1.50 5.90
N GLU A 78 11.90 2.30 6.10
CA GLU A 78 11.79 3.16 7.26
C GLU A 78 11.59 2.36 8.55
N ALA A 79 10.79 1.31 8.51
CA ALA A 79 10.56 0.40 9.64
C ALA A 79 11.84 -0.34 10.08
N MET A 80 12.75 -0.62 9.14
CA MET A 80 14.09 -1.16 9.42
C MET A 80 15.05 -0.14 10.04
N GLY A 81 14.70 1.15 9.99
CA GLY A 81 15.57 2.25 10.45
C GLY A 81 16.66 2.65 9.46
N GLU A 82 16.62 2.15 8.23
CA GLU A 82 17.64 2.43 7.20
C GLU A 82 17.53 3.85 6.64
N TYR A 83 16.31 4.40 6.55
CA TYR A 83 16.08 5.76 6.08
C TYR A 83 14.74 6.29 6.60
N LYS A 84 14.67 7.60 6.89
CA LYS A 84 13.44 8.30 7.25
C LYS A 84 12.99 9.20 6.11
N TYR A 85 11.87 8.84 5.49
CA TYR A 85 11.33 9.61 4.36
C TYR A 85 10.56 10.84 4.83
N PRO A 86 10.87 12.05 4.31
CA PRO A 86 10.07 13.23 4.54
C PRO A 86 8.64 13.08 4.04
N ASP A 87 8.48 12.49 2.85
CA ASP A 87 7.18 12.22 2.23
C ASP A 87 7.29 11.00 1.29
N LYS A 88 6.74 9.86 1.73
CA LYS A 88 6.74 8.62 0.94
C LYS A 88 5.86 8.70 -0.33
N GLY A 89 4.94 9.66 -0.38
CA GLY A 89 4.11 9.93 -1.57
C GLY A 89 4.80 10.81 -2.61
N ASN A 90 5.91 11.45 -2.25
CA ASN A 90 6.66 12.37 -3.11
C ASN A 90 8.18 12.19 -2.94
N MET A 91 8.65 10.98 -3.15
CA MET A 91 10.06 10.63 -3.00
C MET A 91 10.92 11.24 -4.10
N THR A 92 12.10 11.68 -3.70
CA THR A 92 13.17 12.08 -4.62
C THR A 92 13.76 10.86 -5.35
N LYS A 93 14.47 11.11 -6.45
CA LYS A 93 15.16 10.03 -7.16
C LYS A 93 16.14 9.26 -6.26
N SER A 94 16.89 9.95 -5.41
CA SER A 94 17.85 9.31 -4.50
C SER A 94 17.15 8.43 -3.45
N GLU A 95 16.00 8.82 -2.96
CA GLU A 95 15.18 8.01 -2.03
C GLU A 95 14.63 6.76 -2.72
N ILE A 96 14.16 6.90 -3.97
CA ILE A 96 13.73 5.77 -4.80
C ILE A 96 14.91 4.81 -5.05
N ASP A 97 16.06 5.32 -5.46
CA ASP A 97 17.25 4.52 -5.76
C ASP A 97 17.72 3.74 -4.51
N LEU A 98 17.72 4.37 -3.33
CA LEU A 98 18.04 3.71 -2.06
C LEU A 98 17.04 2.58 -1.75
N THR A 99 15.74 2.87 -1.84
CA THR A 99 14.67 1.90 -1.58
C THR A 99 14.80 0.70 -2.52
N MET A 100 14.98 0.96 -3.81
CA MET A 100 15.12 -0.08 -4.82
C MET A 100 16.40 -0.89 -4.68
N LYS A 101 17.50 -0.30 -4.21
CA LYS A 101 18.73 -1.03 -3.88
C LYS A 101 18.46 -2.09 -2.82
N ILE A 102 17.84 -1.72 -1.70
CA ILE A 102 17.53 -2.64 -0.58
C ILE A 102 16.61 -3.77 -1.06
N PHE A 103 15.55 -3.46 -1.79
CA PHE A 103 14.63 -4.47 -2.30
C PHE A 103 15.23 -5.37 -3.38
N THR A 104 16.12 -4.82 -4.21
CA THR A 104 16.87 -5.60 -5.21
C THR A 104 17.83 -6.59 -4.55
N GLU A 105 18.50 -6.19 -3.47
CA GLU A 105 19.37 -7.07 -2.68
C GLU A 105 18.54 -8.16 -1.99
N ALA A 106 17.41 -7.81 -1.40
CA ALA A 106 16.47 -8.78 -0.82
C ALA A 106 15.95 -9.78 -1.88
N LYS A 107 15.60 -9.29 -3.08
CA LYS A 107 15.22 -10.17 -4.20
C LYS A 107 16.35 -11.13 -4.58
N LYS A 108 17.57 -10.64 -4.74
CA LYS A 108 18.74 -11.46 -5.09
C LYS A 108 19.06 -12.50 -4.01
N SER A 109 18.84 -12.18 -2.74
CA SER A 109 19.03 -13.11 -1.63
C SER A 109 17.94 -14.21 -1.57
N GLY A 110 16.87 -14.10 -2.37
CA GLY A 110 15.75 -15.05 -2.36
C GLY A 110 14.73 -14.79 -1.26
N GLN A 111 14.64 -13.57 -0.73
CA GLN A 111 13.65 -13.20 0.28
C GLN A 111 12.22 -13.37 -0.22
N PHE A 112 11.97 -12.97 -1.46
CA PHE A 112 10.63 -12.99 -2.02
C PHE A 112 10.34 -14.26 -2.80
N ARG A 113 9.18 -14.86 -2.53
CA ARG A 113 8.59 -15.94 -3.34
C ARG A 113 8.00 -15.39 -4.63
N ALA A 114 7.37 -14.22 -4.59
CA ALA A 114 6.70 -13.60 -5.72
C ALA A 114 6.66 -12.07 -5.63
N PHE A 115 6.42 -11.47 -6.80
CA PHE A 115 6.12 -10.05 -6.99
C PHE A 115 4.79 -9.99 -7.75
N TRP A 116 3.70 -9.82 -7.03
CA TRP A 116 2.36 -9.90 -7.61
C TRP A 116 1.90 -8.57 -8.22
N THR A 117 1.08 -8.64 -9.26
CA THR A 117 0.56 -7.49 -10.02
C THR A 117 -0.94 -7.41 -10.06
N ASP A 118 -1.66 -8.49 -9.79
CA ASP A 118 -3.11 -8.51 -9.80
C ASP A 118 -3.71 -9.10 -8.51
N PHE A 119 -4.99 -8.83 -8.32
CA PHE A 119 -5.75 -9.22 -7.13
C PHE A 119 -5.76 -10.74 -6.91
N ASN A 120 -6.02 -11.52 -7.96
CA ASN A 120 -6.17 -12.97 -7.83
C ASN A 120 -4.83 -13.64 -7.53
N GLU A 121 -3.72 -13.15 -8.11
CA GLU A 121 -2.38 -13.61 -7.79
C GLU A 121 -2.09 -13.42 -6.30
N SER A 122 -2.36 -12.24 -5.75
CA SER A 122 -2.20 -11.93 -4.32
C SER A 122 -3.02 -12.89 -3.44
N VAL A 123 -4.28 -13.15 -3.81
CA VAL A 123 -5.17 -14.08 -3.07
C VAL A 123 -4.63 -15.50 -3.12
N ASN A 124 -4.24 -15.99 -4.31
CA ASN A 124 -3.80 -17.37 -4.51
C ASN A 124 -2.49 -17.66 -3.75
N LEU A 125 -1.53 -16.75 -3.76
CA LEU A 125 -0.27 -16.88 -3.02
C LEU A 125 -0.51 -17.08 -1.52
N MET A 126 -1.43 -16.31 -0.92
CA MET A 126 -1.78 -16.42 0.49
C MET A 126 -2.64 -17.66 0.78
N ALA A 127 -3.62 -17.96 -0.05
CA ALA A 127 -4.52 -19.08 0.15
C ALA A 127 -3.80 -20.43 0.05
N SER A 128 -2.85 -20.58 -0.88
CA SER A 128 -2.01 -21.78 -1.01
C SER A 128 -1.02 -21.96 0.15
N GLY A 129 -0.65 -20.88 0.85
CA GLY A 129 0.40 -20.89 1.87
C GLY A 129 1.82 -20.82 1.29
N GLU A 130 1.98 -20.62 -0.02
CA GLU A 130 3.29 -20.34 -0.61
C GLU A 130 3.89 -19.05 -0.08
N VAL A 131 3.02 -18.09 0.25
CA VAL A 131 3.36 -16.83 0.91
C VAL A 131 2.62 -16.75 2.23
N VAL A 132 3.33 -16.36 3.26
CA VAL A 132 2.77 -16.21 4.61
C VAL A 132 2.67 -14.77 5.06
N ILE A 133 3.40 -13.87 4.40
CA ILE A 133 3.44 -12.43 4.65
C ILE A 133 3.60 -11.68 3.33
N GLN A 134 2.75 -10.67 3.09
CA GLN A 134 2.88 -9.81 1.91
C GLN A 134 2.21 -8.46 2.09
N SER A 135 2.66 -7.41 1.35
CA SER A 135 1.83 -6.22 1.16
C SER A 135 0.56 -6.62 0.43
N MET A 136 -0.61 -6.19 0.89
CA MET A 136 -1.88 -6.76 0.43
C MET A 136 -3.01 -5.74 0.50
N TRP A 137 -3.99 -5.88 -0.38
CA TRP A 137 -5.21 -5.08 -0.35
C TRP A 137 -6.25 -5.73 0.58
N SER A 138 -6.95 -4.92 1.36
CA SER A 138 -7.93 -5.43 2.33
C SER A 138 -9.02 -6.36 1.74
N PRO A 139 -9.55 -6.15 0.52
CA PRO A 139 -10.49 -7.09 -0.08
C PRO A 139 -9.89 -8.48 -0.32
N ALA A 140 -8.58 -8.58 -0.57
CA ALA A 140 -7.92 -9.86 -0.77
C ALA A 140 -7.86 -10.70 0.50
N ILE A 141 -7.76 -10.07 1.69
CA ILE A 141 -7.90 -10.77 2.98
C ILE A 141 -9.27 -11.47 3.06
N THR A 142 -10.34 -10.76 2.72
CA THR A 142 -11.70 -11.32 2.71
C THR A 142 -11.81 -12.49 1.74
N ALA A 143 -11.20 -12.38 0.56
CA ALA A 143 -11.20 -13.45 -0.43
C ALA A 143 -10.42 -14.69 0.03
N VAL A 144 -9.31 -14.52 0.74
CA VAL A 144 -8.56 -15.65 1.34
C VAL A 144 -9.39 -16.31 2.45
N LYS A 145 -10.02 -15.51 3.32
CA LYS A 145 -10.91 -16.04 4.38
C LYS A 145 -12.10 -16.82 3.82
N SER A 146 -12.70 -16.37 2.72
CA SER A 146 -13.81 -17.08 2.09
C SER A 146 -13.44 -18.47 1.55
N GLN A 147 -12.14 -18.73 1.35
CA GLN A 147 -11.60 -20.04 1.00
C GLN A 147 -11.29 -20.92 2.24
N GLY A 148 -11.74 -20.51 3.43
CA GLY A 148 -11.50 -21.24 4.67
C GLY A 148 -10.05 -21.17 5.17
N LYS A 149 -9.29 -20.17 4.75
CA LYS A 149 -7.90 -19.96 5.20
C LYS A 149 -7.84 -18.83 6.21
N ASP A 150 -7.05 -19.02 7.27
CA ASP A 150 -6.81 -17.96 8.22
C ASP A 150 -5.88 -16.90 7.61
N CYS A 151 -6.37 -15.68 7.54
CA CYS A 151 -5.62 -14.55 7.00
C CYS A 151 -6.08 -13.28 7.71
N ILE A 152 -5.15 -12.49 8.20
CA ILE A 152 -5.47 -11.24 8.89
C ILE A 152 -4.73 -10.05 8.31
N TYR A 153 -5.34 -8.89 8.46
CA TYR A 153 -4.80 -7.58 8.13
C TYR A 153 -4.24 -6.99 9.41
N GLN A 154 -2.93 -7.04 9.57
CA GLN A 154 -2.29 -6.74 10.83
C GLN A 154 -2.10 -5.23 11.01
N PRO A 155 -2.59 -4.63 12.10
CA PRO A 155 -2.20 -3.27 12.47
C PRO A 155 -0.72 -3.26 12.88
N LEU A 156 0.08 -2.45 12.19
CA LEU A 156 1.52 -2.35 12.42
C LEU A 156 1.83 -1.02 13.10
N LYS A 157 2.93 -0.98 13.86
CA LYS A 157 3.32 0.21 14.64
C LYS A 157 3.62 1.44 13.76
N GLU A 158 4.03 1.23 12.51
CA GLU A 158 4.27 2.29 11.54
C GLU A 158 2.99 2.78 10.85
N GLY A 159 1.86 2.13 11.10
CA GLY A 159 0.57 2.47 10.50
C GLY A 159 0.36 1.84 9.13
N TYR A 160 -0.55 2.44 8.37
CA TYR A 160 -1.03 1.97 7.10
C TYR A 160 -0.63 2.92 5.97
N ARG A 161 -0.51 2.40 4.76
CA ARG A 161 -0.49 3.22 3.56
C ARG A 161 -1.93 3.56 3.17
N ALA A 162 -2.37 4.78 3.49
CA ALA A 162 -3.70 5.25 3.13
C ALA A 162 -3.74 5.72 1.67
N TRP A 163 -4.88 5.53 1.02
CA TRP A 163 -5.15 6.04 -0.32
C TRP A 163 -6.61 6.45 -0.49
N ALA A 164 -6.85 7.33 -1.44
CA ALA A 164 -8.18 7.72 -1.84
C ALA A 164 -8.27 7.72 -3.37
N ALA A 165 -9.38 7.23 -3.90
CA ALA A 165 -9.76 7.41 -5.30
C ALA A 165 -10.99 8.30 -5.37
N GLY A 166 -11.16 9.00 -6.48
CA GLY A 166 -12.28 9.90 -6.64
C GLY A 166 -12.42 10.40 -8.08
N PHE A 167 -13.41 11.24 -8.27
CA PHE A 167 -13.65 11.90 -9.56
C PHE A 167 -12.93 13.24 -9.60
N ALA A 168 -12.25 13.49 -10.70
CA ALA A 168 -11.69 14.78 -11.05
C ALA A 168 -12.25 15.25 -12.37
N LEU A 169 -12.61 16.53 -12.46
CA LEU A 169 -13.06 17.14 -13.68
C LEU A 169 -11.87 17.74 -14.43
N PRO A 170 -11.54 17.25 -15.65
CA PRO A 170 -10.47 17.85 -16.45
C PRO A 170 -10.78 19.33 -16.74
N LYS A 171 -9.79 20.20 -16.62
CA LYS A 171 -9.89 21.65 -16.86
C LYS A 171 -10.46 21.99 -18.26
N THR A 172 -10.29 21.08 -19.20
CA THR A 172 -10.77 21.23 -20.60
C THR A 172 -12.22 20.84 -20.79
N THR A 173 -12.86 20.19 -19.80
CA THR A 173 -14.28 19.80 -19.89
C THR A 173 -15.17 21.04 -19.79
N LYS A 174 -16.11 21.19 -20.71
CA LYS A 174 -17.01 22.35 -20.81
C LYS A 174 -18.47 21.94 -21.00
N GLY A 175 -19.37 22.85 -20.61
CA GLY A 175 -20.82 22.73 -20.84
C GLY A 175 -21.47 21.60 -20.07
N LYS A 176 -22.58 21.05 -20.58
CA LYS A 176 -23.41 20.03 -19.91
C LYS A 176 -22.63 18.80 -19.41
N LYS A 177 -21.46 18.47 -19.99
CA LYS A 177 -20.63 17.38 -19.49
C LYS A 177 -19.94 17.74 -18.17
N ALA A 178 -19.58 19.00 -17.96
CA ALA A 178 -19.06 19.47 -16.70
C ALA A 178 -20.16 19.43 -15.62
N ASP A 179 -21.36 19.89 -15.95
CA ASP A 179 -22.49 19.94 -15.02
C ASP A 179 -22.97 18.55 -14.58
N ALA A 180 -22.83 17.54 -15.46
CA ALA A 180 -23.23 16.15 -15.17
C ALA A 180 -22.29 15.43 -14.17
N VAL A 181 -21.09 15.97 -13.90
CA VAL A 181 -20.11 15.40 -12.94
C VAL A 181 -20.27 16.02 -11.57
N TYR A 182 -20.85 17.20 -11.48
CA TYR A 182 -21.19 17.89 -10.22
C TYR A 182 -22.58 17.49 -9.71
#